data_9fe2cada8cdcc00a95bb3c1ee6818ac0
#
_entry.id   9fe2cada8cdcc00a95bb3c1ee6818ac0
#
_cell.length_a   1.000
_cell.length_b   1.000
_cell.length_c   1.000
_cell.angle_alpha   90.00
_cell.angle_beta   90.00
_cell.angle_gamma   90.00
#
_symmetry.space_group_name_H-M   'P 1'
#
loop_
_entity.id
_entity.type
_entity.pdbx_description
1 polymer ?
#
loop_
_entity_poly.entity_id
_entity_poly.type
_entity_poly.pdbx_seq_one_letter_code
_entity_poly.pdbx_strand_id
1 'polypeptide(L)'
;MNKEDAKRVMAAAGAKAEEIGKPVCVAIVDIAGAMVLFERFGNTASYTAAIAEGKAAGSAFTGRASALLEQMAKDGSPVYGAIEEQLAGRRFVPRQGAVPLVQNGVVVGAVGVSGATSEEDEEIAKAGAAVLAAGS
;
A
#
# COMPACT_ATOMS: atom_id res chain seq x y z
N MET A 1 8.33 -12.05 3.77
CA MET A 1 9.13 -10.91 3.27
C MET A 1 10.18 -10.55 4.30
N ASN A 2 11.43 -10.54 3.92
CA ASN A 2 12.51 -10.12 4.82
C ASN A 2 12.84 -8.63 4.63
N LYS A 3 13.75 -8.12 5.46
CA LYS A 3 14.14 -6.72 5.43
C LYS A 3 14.74 -6.30 4.07
N GLU A 4 15.52 -7.18 3.47
CA GLU A 4 16.15 -6.87 2.16
C GLU A 4 15.10 -6.78 1.05
N ASP A 5 14.08 -7.64 1.10
CA ASP A 5 12.96 -7.56 0.16
C ASP A 5 12.20 -6.24 0.31
N ALA A 6 11.94 -5.83 1.55
CA ALA A 6 11.26 -4.56 1.82
C ALA A 6 12.08 -3.37 1.28
N LYS A 7 13.40 -3.41 1.44
CA LYS A 7 14.29 -2.36 0.89
C LYS A 7 14.24 -2.30 -0.63
N ARG A 8 14.19 -3.45 -1.28
CA ARG A 8 14.09 -3.52 -2.74
C ARG A 8 12.77 -2.93 -3.23
N VAL A 9 11.67 -3.26 -2.56
CA VAL A 9 10.35 -2.70 -2.84
C VAL A 9 10.38 -1.18 -2.67
N MET A 10 10.94 -0.70 -1.56
CA MET A 10 11.02 0.73 -1.28
C MET A 10 11.86 1.47 -2.33
N ALA A 11 12.99 0.90 -2.73
CA ALA A 11 13.85 1.51 -3.75
C ALA A 11 13.13 1.65 -5.09
N ALA A 12 12.39 0.62 -5.51
CA ALA A 12 11.65 0.65 -6.77
C ALA A 12 10.48 1.64 -6.72
N ALA A 13 9.76 1.70 -5.60
CA ALA A 13 8.68 2.67 -5.40
C ALA A 13 9.24 4.09 -5.44
N GLY A 14 10.36 4.34 -4.76
CA GLY A 14 11.01 5.65 -4.74
C GLY A 14 11.48 6.09 -6.11
N ALA A 15 12.05 5.17 -6.90
CA ALA A 15 12.47 5.47 -8.26
C ALA A 15 11.28 5.88 -9.13
N LYS A 16 10.14 5.20 -8.97
CA LYS A 16 8.92 5.54 -9.71
C LYS A 16 8.36 6.89 -9.28
N ALA A 17 8.39 7.18 -7.99
CA ALA A 17 7.96 8.49 -7.46
C ALA A 17 8.81 9.62 -8.06
N GLU A 18 10.13 9.40 -8.15
CA GLU A 18 11.05 10.37 -8.74
C GLU A 18 10.76 10.57 -10.23
N GLU A 19 10.52 9.47 -10.96
CA GLU A 19 10.16 9.52 -12.38
C GLU A 19 8.87 10.32 -12.60
N ILE A 20 7.86 10.12 -11.76
CA ILE A 20 6.59 10.86 -11.83
C ILE A 20 6.78 12.32 -11.39
N GLY A 21 7.75 12.57 -10.51
CA GLY A 21 8.06 13.92 -10.04
C GLY A 21 7.13 14.44 -8.97
N LYS A 22 6.55 13.55 -8.16
CA LYS A 22 5.62 13.94 -7.08
C LYS A 22 6.16 13.50 -5.73
N PRO A 23 6.02 14.34 -4.69
CA PRO A 23 6.40 13.94 -3.32
C PRO A 23 5.34 13.00 -2.76
N VAL A 24 5.78 11.88 -2.18
CA VAL A 24 4.89 10.87 -1.61
C VAL A 24 5.48 10.26 -0.34
N CYS A 25 4.59 9.69 0.48
CA CYS A 25 4.97 8.75 1.53
C CYS A 25 4.71 7.34 1.03
N VAL A 26 5.62 6.41 1.34
CA VAL A 26 5.50 4.99 1.01
C VAL A 26 5.60 4.19 2.30
N ALA A 27 4.61 3.34 2.55
CA ALA A 27 4.55 2.47 3.72
C ALA A 27 4.53 1.01 3.27
N ILE A 28 5.41 0.20 3.84
CA ILE A 28 5.43 -1.24 3.62
C ILE A 28 5.05 -1.90 4.93
N VAL A 29 4.02 -2.75 4.90
CA VAL A 29 3.54 -3.45 6.09
C VAL A 29 3.62 -4.96 5.86
N ASP A 30 3.66 -5.73 6.97
CA ASP A 30 3.62 -7.18 6.90
C ASP A 30 2.17 -7.67 6.75
N ILE A 31 1.98 -8.99 6.74
CA ILE A 31 0.65 -9.60 6.55
C ILE A 31 -0.35 -9.21 7.65
N ALA A 32 0.13 -8.85 8.82
CA ALA A 32 -0.73 -8.40 9.92
C ALA A 32 -0.98 -6.88 9.90
N GLY A 33 -0.42 -6.18 8.92
CA GLY A 33 -0.56 -4.73 8.82
C GLY A 33 0.44 -3.95 9.66
N ALA A 34 1.42 -4.62 10.28
CA ALA A 34 2.43 -3.94 11.07
C ALA A 34 3.51 -3.32 10.16
N MET A 35 3.95 -2.12 10.53
CA MET A 35 4.95 -1.38 9.74
C MET A 35 6.29 -2.12 9.68
N VAL A 36 6.79 -2.34 8.48
CA VAL A 36 8.10 -2.93 8.23
C VAL A 36 9.09 -1.83 7.84
N LEU A 37 8.69 -0.95 6.92
CA LEU A 37 9.55 0.10 6.41
C LEU A 37 8.69 1.27 5.94
N PHE A 38 9.15 2.48 6.20
CA PHE A 38 8.46 3.70 5.79
C PHE A 38 9.48 4.70 5.27
N GLU A 39 9.11 5.40 4.19
CA GLU A 39 9.96 6.48 3.70
C GLU A 39 9.10 7.62 3.13
N ARG A 40 9.52 8.84 3.41
CA ARG A 40 8.93 10.04 2.86
C ARG A 40 9.85 10.54 1.75
N PHE A 41 9.32 10.60 0.53
CA PHE A 41 10.05 11.09 -0.63
C PHE A 41 9.60 12.53 -0.91
N GLY A 42 10.44 13.48 -0.56
CA GLY A 42 10.14 14.89 -0.76
C GLY A 42 9.27 15.48 0.34
N ASN A 43 8.68 16.63 0.06
CA ASN A 43 7.91 17.40 1.03
C ASN A 43 6.42 17.25 0.75
N THR A 44 5.76 16.39 1.49
CA THR A 44 4.32 16.18 1.38
C THR A 44 3.64 16.44 2.74
N ALA A 45 2.33 16.68 2.74
CA ALA A 45 1.59 16.99 3.95
C ALA A 45 1.71 15.88 5.00
N SER A 46 1.77 16.25 6.28
CA SER A 46 1.99 15.30 7.37
C SER A 46 1.03 14.12 7.37
N TYR A 47 -0.25 14.36 7.07
CA TYR A 47 -1.26 13.31 7.15
C TYR A 47 -1.03 12.19 6.12
N THR A 48 -0.26 12.44 5.06
CA THR A 48 -0.04 11.42 4.01
C THR A 48 0.69 10.18 4.55
N ALA A 49 1.47 10.32 5.60
CA ALA A 49 2.13 9.17 6.25
C ALA A 49 1.09 8.20 6.80
N ALA A 50 0.09 8.71 7.54
CA ALA A 50 -0.98 7.90 8.10
C ALA A 50 -1.87 7.29 7.02
N ILE A 51 -2.13 8.04 5.95
CA ILE A 51 -2.94 7.57 4.83
C ILE A 51 -2.23 6.42 4.09
N ALA A 52 -0.94 6.56 3.82
CA ALA A 52 -0.15 5.51 3.17
C ALA A 52 -0.20 4.21 3.99
N GLU A 53 -0.01 4.31 5.28
CA GLU A 53 -0.05 3.16 6.19
C GLU A 53 -1.44 2.51 6.21
N GLY A 54 -2.50 3.31 6.30
CA GLY A 54 -3.86 2.81 6.32
C GLY A 54 -4.27 2.12 5.02
N LYS A 55 -3.82 2.64 3.87
CA LYS A 55 -4.02 1.99 2.57
C LYS A 55 -3.32 0.63 2.55
N ALA A 56 -2.05 0.59 2.99
CA ALA A 56 -1.27 -0.64 3.02
C ALA A 56 -1.89 -1.69 3.96
N ALA A 57 -2.32 -1.27 5.16
CA ALA A 57 -2.91 -2.19 6.14
C ALA A 57 -4.14 -2.91 5.59
N GLY A 58 -5.06 -2.18 4.96
CA GLY A 58 -6.24 -2.78 4.34
C GLY A 58 -5.89 -3.75 3.22
N SER A 59 -4.92 -3.39 2.40
CA SER A 59 -4.45 -4.25 1.30
C SER A 59 -3.81 -5.54 1.84
N ALA A 60 -2.99 -5.45 2.88
CA ALA A 60 -2.36 -6.62 3.50
C ALA A 60 -3.39 -7.55 4.14
N PHE A 61 -4.34 -6.98 4.88
CA PHE A 61 -5.36 -7.75 5.59
C PHE A 61 -6.29 -8.53 4.64
N THR A 62 -6.63 -7.93 3.51
CA THR A 62 -7.62 -8.50 2.58
C THR A 62 -7.01 -9.23 1.38
N GLY A 63 -5.74 -8.97 1.09
CA GLY A 63 -5.10 -9.45 -0.15
C GLY A 63 -5.62 -8.74 -1.39
N ARG A 64 -6.27 -7.58 -1.23
CA ARG A 64 -6.87 -6.80 -2.32
C ARG A 64 -6.13 -5.48 -2.53
N ALA A 65 -6.09 -5.01 -3.77
CA ALA A 65 -5.66 -3.63 -4.02
C ALA A 65 -6.64 -2.68 -3.33
N SER A 66 -6.14 -1.59 -2.77
CA SER A 66 -7.00 -0.63 -2.06
C SER A 66 -7.98 0.09 -3.00
N ALA A 67 -7.72 0.11 -4.32
CA ALA A 67 -8.68 0.59 -5.32
C ALA A 67 -9.95 -0.26 -5.31
N LEU A 68 -9.81 -1.57 -5.15
CA LEU A 68 -10.97 -2.47 -5.05
C LEU A 68 -11.73 -2.24 -3.75
N LEU A 69 -11.01 -2.05 -2.64
CA LEU A 69 -11.65 -1.73 -1.35
C LEU A 69 -12.42 -0.42 -1.43
N GLU A 70 -11.88 0.58 -2.10
CA GLU A 70 -12.57 1.85 -2.35
C GLU A 70 -13.87 1.63 -3.12
N GLN A 71 -13.82 0.83 -4.18
CA GLN A 71 -14.99 0.54 -5.01
C GLN A 71 -16.04 -0.24 -4.23
N MET A 72 -15.62 -1.23 -3.45
CA MET A 72 -16.54 -2.02 -2.60
C MET A 72 -17.25 -1.13 -1.58
N ALA A 73 -16.52 -0.18 -0.99
CA ALA A 73 -17.11 0.78 -0.05
C ALA A 73 -18.17 1.64 -0.74
N LYS A 74 -17.87 2.15 -1.93
CA LYS A 74 -18.81 2.98 -2.72
C LYS A 74 -20.06 2.19 -3.11
N ASP A 75 -19.92 0.91 -3.41
CA ASP A 75 -21.02 0.05 -3.85
C ASP A 75 -21.88 -0.44 -2.68
N GLY A 76 -21.46 -0.20 -1.45
CA GLY A 76 -22.19 -0.71 -0.27
C GLY A 76 -22.13 -2.22 -0.15
N SER A 77 -21.05 -2.84 -0.58
CA SER A 77 -20.86 -4.29 -0.53
C SER A 77 -20.98 -4.84 0.90
N PRO A 78 -21.81 -5.87 1.14
CA PRO A 78 -21.88 -6.50 2.46
C PRO A 78 -20.54 -7.09 2.91
N VAL A 79 -19.73 -7.58 1.98
CA VAL A 79 -18.38 -8.09 2.28
C VAL A 79 -17.51 -6.97 2.80
N TYR A 80 -17.61 -5.79 2.21
CA TYR A 80 -16.85 -4.62 2.67
C TYR A 80 -17.20 -4.28 4.12
N GLY A 81 -18.49 -4.29 4.46
CA GLY A 81 -18.94 -4.04 5.84
C GLY A 81 -18.33 -5.01 6.83
N ALA A 82 -18.24 -6.29 6.46
CA ALA A 82 -17.62 -7.32 7.29
C ALA A 82 -16.10 -7.06 7.46
N ILE A 83 -15.42 -6.65 6.40
CA ILE A 83 -14.01 -6.29 6.44
C ILE A 83 -13.78 -5.10 7.40
N GLU A 84 -14.61 -4.06 7.25
CA GLU A 84 -14.51 -2.85 8.07
C GLU A 84 -14.69 -3.18 9.55
N GLU A 85 -15.63 -4.06 9.90
CA GLU A 85 -15.82 -4.51 11.27
C GLU A 85 -14.57 -5.18 11.85
N GLN A 86 -13.89 -6.00 11.04
CA GLN A 86 -12.67 -6.69 11.49
C GLN A 86 -11.51 -5.72 11.70
N LEU A 87 -11.52 -4.58 11.00
CA LEU A 87 -10.47 -3.58 11.10
C LEU A 87 -10.83 -2.44 12.06
N ALA A 88 -11.96 -2.52 12.76
CA ALA A 88 -12.39 -1.48 13.70
C ALA A 88 -11.32 -1.22 14.76
N GLY A 89 -11.00 0.05 14.97
CA GLY A 89 -9.96 0.48 15.92
C GLY A 89 -8.55 0.39 15.35
N ARG A 90 -8.37 -0.09 14.13
CA ARG A 90 -7.07 -0.15 13.45
C ARG A 90 -7.03 0.90 12.35
N ARG A 91 -5.81 1.30 11.95
CA ARG A 91 -5.66 2.24 10.84
C ARG A 91 -6.07 1.55 9.54
N PHE A 92 -7.04 2.12 8.86
CA PHE A 92 -7.58 1.56 7.63
C PHE A 92 -8.12 2.69 6.75
N VAL A 93 -7.61 2.77 5.53
CA VAL A 93 -8.01 3.80 4.57
C VAL A 93 -8.36 3.14 3.24
N PRO A 94 -9.65 2.98 2.92
CA PRO A 94 -10.11 2.32 1.69
C PRO A 94 -10.08 3.29 0.51
N ARG A 95 -8.88 3.70 0.14
CA ARG A 95 -8.64 4.60 -1.00
C ARG A 95 -7.54 4.02 -1.87
N GLN A 96 -7.66 4.21 -3.17
CA GLN A 96 -6.68 3.75 -4.16
C GLN A 96 -5.27 4.23 -3.83
N GLY A 97 -4.28 3.35 -3.96
CA GLY A 97 -2.88 3.69 -3.76
C GLY A 97 -2.06 2.61 -3.07
N ALA A 98 -2.67 1.46 -2.72
CA ALA A 98 -1.94 0.34 -2.16
C ALA A 98 -2.23 -0.94 -2.93
N VAL A 99 -1.25 -1.82 -2.97
CA VAL A 99 -1.39 -3.16 -3.55
C VAL A 99 -0.73 -4.20 -2.64
N PRO A 100 -1.22 -5.45 -2.66
CA PRO A 100 -0.56 -6.51 -1.89
C PRO A 100 0.83 -6.80 -2.45
N LEU A 101 1.72 -7.22 -1.57
CA LEU A 101 3.02 -7.76 -1.94
C LEU A 101 2.89 -9.28 -2.01
N VAL A 102 3.17 -9.83 -3.17
CA VAL A 102 3.03 -11.27 -3.44
C VAL A 102 4.39 -11.86 -3.73
N GLN A 103 4.72 -12.96 -3.06
CA GLN A 103 5.99 -13.66 -3.20
C GLN A 103 5.70 -15.15 -3.27
N ASN A 104 6.12 -15.81 -4.36
CA ASN A 104 5.81 -17.21 -4.59
C ASN A 104 4.31 -17.53 -4.52
N GLY A 105 3.48 -16.63 -5.06
CA GLY A 105 2.04 -16.81 -5.08
C GLY A 105 1.33 -16.53 -3.76
N VAL A 106 2.05 -16.10 -2.73
CA VAL A 106 1.51 -15.86 -1.39
C VAL A 106 1.60 -14.37 -1.04
N VAL A 107 0.54 -13.81 -0.49
CA VAL A 107 0.55 -12.43 0.02
C VAL A 107 1.41 -12.40 1.28
N VAL A 108 2.45 -11.56 1.27
CA VAL A 108 3.39 -11.42 2.39
C VAL A 108 3.33 -10.06 3.07
N GLY A 109 2.52 -9.16 2.56
CA GLY A 109 2.36 -7.82 3.10
C GLY A 109 1.71 -6.93 2.06
N ALA A 110 1.95 -5.63 2.17
CA ALA A 110 1.44 -4.65 1.20
C ALA A 110 2.33 -3.42 1.16
N VAL A 111 2.23 -2.68 0.07
CA VAL A 111 2.85 -1.36 -0.07
C VAL A 111 1.76 -0.34 -0.35
N GLY A 112 1.76 0.75 0.40
CA GLY A 112 0.79 1.84 0.27
C GLY A 112 1.48 3.16 0.04
N VAL A 113 0.87 4.00 -0.80
CA VAL A 113 1.43 5.27 -1.23
C VAL A 113 0.38 6.37 -1.08
N SER A 114 0.81 7.54 -0.63
CA SER A 114 -0.06 8.71 -0.53
C SER A 114 0.73 9.99 -0.78
N GLY A 115 0.12 10.94 -1.47
CA GLY A 115 0.72 12.26 -1.74
C GLY A 115 0.53 12.75 -3.17
N ALA A 116 0.36 11.86 -4.14
CA ALA A 116 0.09 12.19 -5.53
C ALA A 116 -1.38 11.97 -5.85
N THR A 117 -1.76 11.82 -7.11
CA THR A 117 -3.13 11.41 -7.44
C THR A 117 -3.30 9.94 -7.07
N SER A 118 -4.56 9.49 -6.93
CA SER A 118 -4.84 8.09 -6.59
C SER A 118 -4.21 7.12 -7.59
N GLU A 119 -4.28 7.46 -8.87
CA GLU A 119 -3.71 6.66 -9.96
C GLU A 119 -2.19 6.63 -9.89
N GLU A 120 -1.57 7.78 -9.63
CA GLU A 120 -0.11 7.89 -9.49
C GLU A 120 0.38 7.15 -8.26
N ASP A 121 -0.35 7.28 -7.14
CA ASP A 121 -0.03 6.56 -5.90
C ASP A 121 -0.01 5.04 -6.16
N GLU A 122 -1.03 4.53 -6.85
CA GLU A 122 -1.10 3.11 -7.18
C GLU A 122 0.00 2.68 -8.14
N GLU A 123 0.35 3.51 -9.12
CA GLU A 123 1.45 3.25 -10.05
C GLU A 123 2.77 3.08 -9.31
N ILE A 124 3.02 3.93 -8.33
CA ILE A 124 4.21 3.87 -7.49
C ILE A 124 4.21 2.58 -6.66
N ALA A 125 3.06 2.24 -6.06
CA ALA A 125 2.91 1.02 -5.27
C ALA A 125 3.16 -0.22 -6.14
N LYS A 126 2.60 -0.26 -7.34
CA LYS A 126 2.78 -1.37 -8.29
C LYS A 126 4.24 -1.55 -8.71
N ALA A 127 4.95 -0.43 -8.92
CA ALA A 127 6.38 -0.49 -9.27
C ALA A 127 7.17 -1.16 -8.15
N GLY A 128 6.86 -0.85 -6.90
CA GLY A 128 7.49 -1.51 -5.75
C GLY A 128 7.12 -2.99 -5.69
N ALA A 129 5.84 -3.31 -5.80
CA ALA A 129 5.35 -4.69 -5.70
C ALA A 129 5.93 -5.60 -6.79
N ALA A 130 6.16 -5.08 -7.98
CA ALA A 130 6.68 -5.83 -9.12
C ALA A 130 8.04 -6.47 -8.84
N VAL A 131 8.82 -5.87 -7.95
CA VAL A 131 10.16 -6.38 -7.58
C VAL A 131 10.06 -7.78 -6.96
N LEU A 132 9.09 -8.02 -6.10
CA LEU A 132 8.91 -9.33 -5.46
C LEU A 132 8.31 -10.35 -6.43
N ALA A 133 7.34 -9.93 -7.23
CA ALA A 133 6.73 -10.81 -8.23
C ALA A 133 7.76 -11.30 -9.25
N ALA A 134 8.63 -10.40 -9.73
CA ALA A 134 9.65 -10.72 -10.71
C ALA A 134 10.79 -11.56 -10.14
N GLY A 135 11.05 -11.44 -8.83
CA GLY A 135 12.14 -12.15 -8.16
C GLY A 135 11.76 -13.47 -7.54
N SER A 136 10.52 -13.89 -7.70
CA SER A 136 9.99 -15.12 -7.10
C SER A 136 10.43 -16.37 -7.80
#